data_b8c2912b43de60c84ac0b213241628e2
#
_entry.id   b8c2912b43de60c84ac0b213241628e2
#
_cell.length_a   1.000
_cell.length_b   1.000
_cell.length_c   1.000
_cell.angle_alpha   90.00
_cell.angle_beta   90.00
_cell.angle_gamma   90.00
#
_symmetry.space_group_name_H-M   'P 1'
#
loop_
_entity.id
_entity.type
_entity.pdbx_description
1 polymer ?
#
loop_
_entity_poly.entity_id
_entity_poly.type
_entity_poly.pdbx_seq_one_letter_code
_entity_poly.pdbx_strand_id
1 'polypeptide(L)'
;MSNLDVCINQVIQENDIPYKWNEVINQELDSIRCDFKKSREDLTKIPFVTIDGKDAKDFDDAVYCSKEDYGFNLKVAIADVAEIVERDTEIDKEAFKRGTSIYFPQKVLPMLPEKISNNICSLIPNEKRNVLVCNIQFDDEGIIQSYNFSESIICSHKLSLIHI
;
A
#
# COMPACT_ATOMS: atom_id res chain seq x y z
N MET A 1 10.55 29.41 -7.45
CA MET A 1 9.37 28.95 -6.71
C MET A 1 8.14 29.53 -7.38
N SER A 2 7.17 28.72 -7.73
CA SER A 2 5.88 29.22 -8.26
C SER A 2 5.10 29.92 -7.13
N ASN A 3 4.12 30.77 -7.48
CA ASN A 3 3.22 31.34 -6.46
C ASN A 3 2.49 30.25 -5.66
N LEU A 4 2.22 29.10 -6.28
CA LEU A 4 1.59 27.96 -5.64
C LEU A 4 2.51 27.31 -4.58
N ASP A 5 3.82 27.16 -4.87
CA ASP A 5 4.78 26.62 -3.88
C ASP A 5 4.86 27.49 -2.63
N VAL A 6 4.77 28.82 -2.80
CA VAL A 6 4.76 29.76 -1.67
C VAL A 6 3.51 29.55 -0.81
N CYS A 7 2.34 29.45 -1.44
CA CYS A 7 1.07 29.21 -0.73
C CYS A 7 1.08 27.85 -0.01
N ILE A 8 1.55 26.78 -0.67
CA ILE A 8 1.66 25.45 -0.05
C ILE A 8 2.57 25.50 1.18
N ASN A 9 3.76 26.12 1.07
CA ASN A 9 4.69 26.23 2.19
C ASN A 9 4.11 27.07 3.35
N GLN A 10 3.34 28.11 3.04
CA GLN A 10 2.65 28.90 4.06
C GLN A 10 1.62 28.04 4.81
N VAL A 11 0.77 27.28 4.09
CA VAL A 11 -0.21 26.37 4.71
C VAL A 11 0.47 25.33 5.60
N ILE A 12 1.59 24.76 5.14
CA ILE A 12 2.37 23.78 5.91
C ILE A 12 2.85 24.42 7.24
N GLN A 13 3.36 25.65 7.19
CA GLN A 13 3.86 26.35 8.38
C GLN A 13 2.74 26.78 9.33
N GLU A 14 1.65 27.36 8.79
CA GLU A 14 0.53 27.85 9.60
C GLU A 14 -0.23 26.74 10.34
N ASN A 15 -0.16 25.51 9.84
CA ASN A 15 -0.83 24.35 10.43
C ASN A 15 0.14 23.36 11.09
N ASP A 16 1.41 23.72 11.28
CA ASP A 16 2.44 22.86 11.89
C ASP A 16 2.51 21.45 11.27
N ILE A 17 2.29 21.35 9.94
CA ILE A 17 2.26 20.05 9.24
C ILE A 17 3.68 19.47 9.20
N PRO A 18 3.90 18.24 9.71
CA PRO A 18 5.19 17.57 9.64
C PRO A 18 5.53 17.20 8.19
N TYR A 19 6.62 17.69 7.64
CA TYR A 19 7.00 17.48 6.24
C TYR A 19 8.42 16.97 6.03
N LYS A 20 9.19 16.84 7.09
CA LYS A 20 10.57 16.32 7.06
C LYS A 20 10.66 15.04 7.87
N TRP A 21 11.57 14.17 7.47
CA TRP A 21 11.98 13.01 8.24
C TRP A 21 13.23 13.38 9.04
N ASN A 22 13.29 12.96 10.30
CA ASN A 22 14.46 13.16 11.13
C ASN A 22 15.57 12.14 10.84
N GLU A 23 16.76 12.35 11.39
CA GLU A 23 17.92 11.48 11.17
C GLU A 23 17.70 10.05 11.67
N VAL A 24 16.98 9.86 12.78
CA VAL A 24 16.71 8.53 13.34
C VAL A 24 15.82 7.73 12.41
N ILE A 25 14.77 8.34 11.86
CA ILE A 25 13.90 7.72 10.86
C ILE A 25 14.69 7.31 9.62
N ASN A 26 15.62 8.16 9.14
CA ASN A 26 16.45 7.84 7.98
C ASN A 26 17.37 6.63 8.27
N GLN A 27 17.92 6.52 9.47
CA GLN A 27 18.72 5.36 9.90
C GLN A 27 17.87 4.08 10.00
N GLU A 28 16.67 4.17 10.55
CA GLU A 28 15.72 3.04 10.57
C GLU A 28 15.39 2.58 9.15
N LEU A 29 15.10 3.52 8.23
CA LEU A 29 14.83 3.21 6.83
C LEU A 29 15.97 2.43 6.15
N ASP A 30 17.22 2.72 6.48
CA ASP A 30 18.37 2.03 5.88
C ASP A 30 18.52 0.59 6.40
N SER A 31 17.98 0.29 7.58
CA SER A 31 17.97 -1.04 8.17
C SER A 31 16.82 -1.92 7.68
N ILE A 32 15.73 -1.33 7.15
CA ILE A 32 14.55 -2.07 6.72
C ILE A 32 14.89 -3.08 5.61
N ARG A 33 14.42 -4.31 5.80
CA ARG A 33 14.48 -5.40 4.83
C ARG A 33 13.10 -6.02 4.68
N CYS A 34 12.79 -6.48 3.49
CA CYS A 34 11.56 -7.22 3.22
C CYS A 34 11.93 -8.71 3.14
N ASP A 35 11.51 -9.46 4.15
CA ASP A 35 11.74 -10.90 4.21
C ASP A 35 10.45 -11.65 3.84
N PHE A 36 10.59 -12.71 3.03
CA PHE A 36 9.48 -13.56 2.64
C PHE A 36 9.45 -14.82 3.51
N LYS A 37 8.67 -14.79 4.61
CA LYS A 37 8.57 -15.90 5.55
C LYS A 37 7.90 -17.11 4.89
N LYS A 38 8.45 -18.32 5.12
CA LYS A 38 7.90 -19.59 4.61
C LYS A 38 6.52 -19.94 5.18
N SER A 39 6.11 -19.30 6.28
CA SER A 39 4.78 -19.48 6.86
C SER A 39 3.67 -18.78 6.06
N ARG A 40 4.02 -17.84 5.18
CA ARG A 40 3.06 -17.12 4.34
C ARG A 40 2.61 -17.99 3.16
N GLU A 41 1.35 -17.88 2.81
CA GLU A 41 0.78 -18.56 1.64
C GLU A 41 1.39 -17.99 0.34
N ASP A 42 1.93 -18.86 -0.51
CA ASP A 42 2.49 -18.44 -1.80
C ASP A 42 1.41 -18.34 -2.88
N LEU A 43 0.96 -17.13 -3.14
CA LEU A 43 -0.02 -16.78 -4.18
C LEU A 43 0.63 -16.09 -5.39
N THR A 44 1.95 -16.21 -5.56
CA THR A 44 2.70 -15.52 -6.63
C THR A 44 2.32 -15.96 -8.04
N LYS A 45 1.64 -17.10 -8.20
CA LYS A 45 1.14 -17.61 -9.48
C LYS A 45 -0.26 -17.11 -9.84
N ILE A 46 -0.98 -16.51 -8.89
CA ILE A 46 -2.30 -15.94 -9.12
C ILE A 46 -2.11 -14.55 -9.77
N PRO A 47 -2.79 -14.28 -10.90
CA PRO A 47 -2.59 -13.06 -11.66
C PRO A 47 -3.33 -11.87 -11.03
N PHE A 48 -2.90 -11.44 -9.87
CA PHE A 48 -3.36 -10.21 -9.24
C PHE A 48 -3.07 -9.00 -10.12
N VAL A 49 -3.94 -8.01 -10.09
CA VAL A 49 -3.78 -6.72 -10.76
C VAL A 49 -4.04 -5.58 -9.79
N THR A 50 -3.27 -4.51 -9.90
CA THR A 50 -3.55 -3.24 -9.25
C THR A 50 -4.36 -2.34 -10.18
N ILE A 51 -5.24 -1.47 -9.66
CA ILE A 51 -6.12 -0.59 -10.45
C ILE A 51 -6.00 0.82 -9.89
N ASP A 52 -5.15 1.64 -10.49
CA ASP A 52 -4.76 2.94 -9.96
C ASP A 52 -4.68 4.02 -11.04
N GLY A 53 -4.56 5.28 -10.61
CA GLY A 53 -4.30 6.40 -11.49
C GLY A 53 -2.90 6.33 -12.12
N LYS A 54 -2.73 6.96 -13.29
CA LYS A 54 -1.48 6.96 -14.07
C LYS A 54 -0.25 7.43 -13.28
N ASP A 55 -0.44 8.37 -12.35
CA ASP A 55 0.64 9.01 -11.61
C ASP A 55 0.82 8.42 -10.20
N ALA A 56 0.02 7.41 -9.82
CA ALA A 56 0.16 6.70 -8.56
C ALA A 56 1.47 5.90 -8.53
N LYS A 57 2.08 5.82 -7.33
CA LYS A 57 3.30 5.04 -7.07
C LYS A 57 3.15 4.13 -5.85
N ASP A 58 2.17 4.39 -5.04
CA ASP A 58 1.80 3.73 -3.80
C ASP A 58 0.60 2.79 -4.05
N PHE A 59 0.88 1.66 -4.68
CA PHE A 59 -0.15 0.64 -4.98
C PHE A 59 -0.41 -0.17 -3.71
N ASP A 60 -1.45 0.17 -2.97
CA ASP A 60 -1.74 -0.41 -1.66
C ASP A 60 -2.57 -1.70 -1.75
N ASP A 61 -3.33 -1.87 -2.84
CA ASP A 61 -4.19 -3.04 -3.04
C ASP A 61 -4.04 -3.67 -4.43
N ALA A 62 -4.33 -4.97 -4.48
CA ALA A 62 -4.44 -5.73 -5.71
C ALA A 62 -5.60 -6.72 -5.62
N VAL A 63 -6.23 -6.99 -6.74
CA VAL A 63 -7.40 -7.87 -6.81
C VAL A 63 -7.21 -8.98 -7.83
N TYR A 64 -7.88 -10.09 -7.56
CA TYR A 64 -8.07 -11.19 -8.49
C TYR A 64 -9.47 -11.76 -8.31
N CYS A 65 -10.17 -12.03 -9.41
CA CYS A 65 -11.49 -12.66 -9.39
C CYS A 65 -11.53 -13.82 -10.37
N SER A 66 -12.10 -14.95 -9.95
CA SER A 66 -12.41 -16.09 -10.80
C SER A 66 -13.89 -16.45 -10.74
N LYS A 67 -14.45 -16.93 -11.86
CA LYS A 67 -15.76 -17.58 -11.91
C LYS A 67 -15.57 -19.02 -11.47
N GLU A 68 -16.41 -19.46 -10.55
CA GLU A 68 -16.46 -20.83 -10.03
C GLU A 68 -17.85 -21.43 -10.27
N ASP A 69 -18.03 -22.72 -10.03
CA ASP A 69 -19.32 -23.40 -10.21
C ASP A 69 -20.43 -22.85 -9.29
N TYR A 70 -20.02 -22.29 -8.14
CA TYR A 70 -20.92 -21.72 -7.12
C TYR A 70 -21.11 -20.20 -7.22
N GLY A 71 -20.52 -19.54 -8.21
CA GLY A 71 -20.52 -18.08 -8.34
C GLY A 71 -19.13 -17.50 -8.60
N PHE A 72 -18.60 -16.69 -7.69
CA PHE A 72 -17.31 -16.00 -7.85
C PHE A 72 -16.42 -16.14 -6.62
N ASN A 73 -15.13 -16.22 -6.86
CA ASN A 73 -14.11 -16.11 -5.83
C ASN A 73 -13.30 -14.84 -6.06
N LEU A 74 -13.40 -13.88 -5.13
CA LEU A 74 -12.66 -12.63 -5.14
C LEU A 74 -11.56 -12.69 -4.08
N LYS A 75 -10.33 -12.37 -4.49
CA LYS A 75 -9.20 -12.16 -3.59
C LYS A 75 -8.82 -10.69 -3.61
N VAL A 76 -8.82 -10.07 -2.43
CA VAL A 76 -8.34 -8.70 -2.23
C VAL A 76 -7.07 -8.78 -1.41
N ALA A 77 -5.96 -8.35 -1.98
CA ALA A 77 -4.65 -8.31 -1.35
C ALA A 77 -4.33 -6.87 -0.95
N ILE A 78 -4.00 -6.65 0.31
CA ILE A 78 -3.57 -5.34 0.84
C ILE A 78 -2.10 -5.46 1.25
N ALA A 79 -1.29 -4.47 0.91
CA ALA A 79 0.12 -4.42 1.31
C ALA A 79 0.27 -4.56 2.83
N ASP A 80 1.10 -5.51 3.28
CA ASP A 80 1.32 -5.76 4.70
C ASP A 80 2.35 -4.78 5.27
N VAL A 81 1.90 -3.55 5.51
CA VAL A 81 2.75 -2.48 6.05
C VAL A 81 3.23 -2.81 7.46
N ALA A 82 2.43 -3.52 8.25
CA ALA A 82 2.78 -3.88 9.63
C ALA A 82 3.96 -4.86 9.72
N GLU A 83 4.24 -5.64 8.67
CA GLU A 83 5.44 -6.49 8.57
C GLU A 83 6.72 -5.66 8.38
N ILE A 84 6.60 -4.43 7.86
CA ILE A 84 7.73 -3.55 7.51
C ILE A 84 7.93 -2.47 8.57
N VAL A 85 6.85 -1.87 9.06
CA VAL A 85 6.86 -0.82 10.09
C VAL A 85 6.51 -1.46 11.42
N GLU A 86 7.55 -1.80 12.19
CA GLU A 86 7.36 -2.41 13.50
C GLU A 86 6.77 -1.40 14.49
N ARG A 87 5.92 -1.91 15.38
CA ARG A 87 5.29 -1.10 16.41
C ARG A 87 6.33 -0.44 17.32
N ASP A 88 6.03 0.79 17.74
CA ASP A 88 6.84 1.60 18.66
C ASP A 88 8.22 2.04 18.11
N THR A 89 8.51 1.81 16.80
CA THR A 89 9.67 2.40 16.12
C THR A 89 9.47 3.92 15.90
N GLU A 90 10.52 4.63 15.52
CA GLU A 90 10.40 6.07 15.25
C GLU A 90 9.59 6.34 13.97
N ILE A 91 9.62 5.43 12.99
CA ILE A 91 8.76 5.49 11.80
C ILE A 91 7.29 5.34 12.21
N ASP A 92 6.96 4.36 13.05
CA ASP A 92 5.59 4.12 13.54
C ASP A 92 5.06 5.33 14.32
N LYS A 93 5.84 5.87 15.24
CA LYS A 93 5.49 7.07 16.03
C LYS A 93 5.24 8.29 15.14
N GLU A 94 6.11 8.52 14.14
CA GLU A 94 5.93 9.64 13.22
C GLU A 94 4.72 9.43 12.31
N ALA A 95 4.49 8.21 11.82
CA ALA A 95 3.31 7.86 11.04
C ALA A 95 2.02 8.08 11.85
N PHE A 96 2.00 7.66 13.13
CA PHE A 96 0.88 7.90 14.04
C PHE A 96 0.63 9.40 14.25
N LYS A 97 1.69 10.19 14.42
CA LYS A 97 1.60 11.64 14.55
C LYS A 97 1.04 12.32 13.31
N ARG A 98 1.43 11.85 12.10
CA ARG A 98 0.93 12.37 10.83
C ARG A 98 -0.53 11.96 10.59
N GLY A 99 -0.90 10.74 10.94
CA GLY A 99 -2.24 10.17 10.84
C GLY A 99 -2.73 9.89 9.42
N THR A 100 -2.26 10.64 8.42
CA THR A 100 -2.61 10.47 7.00
C THR A 100 -1.58 11.12 6.09
N SER A 101 -1.57 10.75 4.81
CA SER A 101 -0.88 11.51 3.77
C SER A 101 -1.69 12.76 3.39
N ILE A 102 -0.99 13.86 3.05
CA ILE A 102 -1.61 15.12 2.66
C ILE A 102 -1.27 15.41 1.20
N TYR A 103 -2.30 15.60 0.38
CA TYR A 103 -2.16 15.81 -1.06
C TYR A 103 -2.41 17.28 -1.40
N PHE A 104 -1.36 17.96 -1.88
CA PHE A 104 -1.45 19.27 -2.53
C PHE A 104 -1.40 19.09 -4.06
N PRO A 105 -1.84 20.07 -4.86
CA PRO A 105 -1.87 19.92 -6.34
C PRO A 105 -0.55 19.51 -6.99
N GLN A 106 0.60 19.81 -6.38
CA GLN A 106 1.92 19.52 -6.95
C GLN A 106 2.87 18.86 -5.94
N LYS A 107 2.37 18.47 -4.76
CA LYS A 107 3.20 17.96 -3.68
C LYS A 107 2.39 17.03 -2.79
N VAL A 108 2.98 15.89 -2.47
CA VAL A 108 2.45 14.97 -1.45
C VAL A 108 3.34 15.03 -0.22
N LEU A 109 2.72 15.08 0.95
CA LEU A 109 3.39 14.87 2.24
C LEU A 109 2.93 13.51 2.76
N PRO A 110 3.70 12.45 2.53
CA PRO A 110 3.25 11.11 2.83
C PRO A 110 3.25 10.82 4.33
N MET A 111 2.32 9.97 4.78
CA MET A 111 2.26 9.47 6.16
C MET A 111 3.47 8.60 6.48
N LEU A 112 3.89 7.77 5.53
CA LEU A 112 5.08 6.92 5.61
C LEU A 112 6.16 7.41 4.65
N PRO A 113 7.46 7.20 4.95
CA PRO A 113 8.53 7.51 4.01
C PRO A 113 8.33 6.84 2.64
N GLU A 114 8.61 7.57 1.56
CA GLU A 114 8.40 7.09 0.18
C GLU A 114 9.15 5.78 -0.14
N LYS A 115 10.28 5.51 0.52
CA LYS A 115 11.00 4.22 0.42
C LYS A 115 10.12 3.05 0.85
N ILE A 116 9.20 3.27 1.79
CA ILE A 116 8.23 2.28 2.25
C ILE A 116 7.00 2.28 1.34
N SER A 117 6.30 3.41 1.26
CA SER A 117 5.01 3.50 0.57
C SER A 117 5.10 3.27 -0.94
N ASN A 118 6.12 3.86 -1.61
CA ASN A 118 6.24 3.82 -3.06
C ASN A 118 7.14 2.67 -3.57
N ASN A 119 7.79 1.92 -2.66
CA ASN A 119 8.72 0.87 -3.05
C ASN A 119 8.47 -0.43 -2.27
N ILE A 120 8.90 -0.52 -1.00
CA ILE A 120 8.93 -1.79 -0.25
C ILE A 120 7.52 -2.39 -0.09
N CYS A 121 6.52 -1.56 0.21
CA CYS A 121 5.12 -1.98 0.38
C CYS A 121 4.31 -1.89 -0.91
N SER A 122 4.68 -1.02 -1.86
CA SER A 122 3.92 -0.85 -3.10
C SER A 122 3.85 -2.15 -3.92
N LEU A 123 2.65 -2.54 -4.35
CA LEU A 123 2.40 -3.77 -5.12
C LEU A 123 2.81 -3.62 -6.59
N ILE A 124 4.06 -3.20 -6.81
CA ILE A 124 4.65 -2.94 -8.12
C ILE A 124 4.58 -4.21 -8.99
N PRO A 125 4.18 -4.09 -10.27
CA PRO A 125 4.10 -5.23 -11.17
C PRO A 125 5.41 -6.02 -11.28
N ASN A 126 5.28 -7.35 -11.30
CA ASN A 126 6.37 -8.33 -11.41
C ASN A 126 7.33 -8.37 -10.22
N GLU A 127 6.97 -7.77 -9.10
CA GLU A 127 7.73 -7.88 -7.84
C GLU A 127 6.93 -8.60 -6.76
N LYS A 128 7.64 -9.41 -5.97
CA LYS A 128 7.03 -10.08 -4.82
C LYS A 128 6.77 -9.09 -3.70
N ARG A 129 5.61 -9.21 -3.04
CA ARG A 129 5.23 -8.40 -1.87
C ARG A 129 4.52 -9.24 -0.82
N ASN A 130 4.77 -8.91 0.44
CA ASN A 130 4.01 -9.42 1.57
C ASN A 130 2.67 -8.69 1.62
N VAL A 131 1.60 -9.45 1.75
CA VAL A 131 0.23 -8.95 1.75
C VAL A 131 -0.63 -9.67 2.78
N LEU A 132 -1.70 -9.02 3.21
CA LEU A 132 -2.86 -9.63 3.83
C LEU A 132 -3.91 -9.84 2.74
N VAL A 133 -4.36 -11.07 2.55
CA VAL A 133 -5.37 -11.41 1.55
C VAL A 133 -6.69 -11.73 2.23
N CYS A 134 -7.76 -11.06 1.80
CA CYS A 134 -9.13 -11.46 2.05
C CYS A 134 -9.62 -12.26 0.85
N ASN A 135 -9.92 -13.54 1.05
CA ASN A 135 -10.53 -14.41 0.05
C ASN A 135 -12.02 -14.50 0.32
N ILE A 136 -12.86 -14.11 -0.65
CA ILE A 136 -14.30 -13.94 -0.48
C ILE A 136 -15.01 -14.80 -1.54
N GLN A 137 -15.96 -15.62 -1.11
CA GLN A 137 -16.82 -16.42 -1.99
C GLN A 137 -18.19 -15.76 -2.11
N PHE A 138 -18.64 -15.53 -3.33
CA PHE A 138 -19.96 -15.02 -3.66
C PHE A 138 -20.75 -16.05 -4.44
N ASP A 139 -22.07 -16.05 -4.28
CA ASP A 139 -22.97 -16.75 -5.21
C ASP A 139 -23.21 -15.93 -6.50
N ASP A 140 -24.04 -16.46 -7.40
CA ASP A 140 -24.36 -15.80 -8.66
C ASP A 140 -25.20 -14.50 -8.49
N GLU A 141 -25.85 -14.32 -7.34
CA GLU A 141 -26.58 -13.11 -6.96
C GLU A 141 -25.68 -12.06 -6.32
N GLY A 142 -24.38 -12.37 -6.08
CA GLY A 142 -23.41 -11.48 -5.44
C GLY A 142 -23.49 -11.45 -3.91
N ILE A 143 -24.14 -12.45 -3.30
CA ILE A 143 -24.24 -12.58 -1.84
C ILE A 143 -23.00 -13.30 -1.32
N ILE A 144 -22.36 -12.73 -0.28
CA ILE A 144 -21.19 -13.35 0.36
C ILE A 144 -21.61 -14.65 1.06
N GLN A 145 -20.99 -15.75 0.66
CA GLN A 145 -21.20 -17.07 1.26
C GLN A 145 -20.18 -17.37 2.36
N SER A 146 -18.92 -16.97 2.13
CA SER A 146 -17.84 -17.14 3.10
C SER A 146 -16.70 -16.17 2.83
N TYR A 147 -15.84 -15.96 3.84
CA TYR A 147 -14.57 -15.26 3.67
C TYR A 147 -13.53 -15.77 4.66
N ASN A 148 -12.26 -15.63 4.30
CA ASN A 148 -11.14 -15.89 5.19
C ASN A 148 -9.98 -14.94 4.89
N PHE A 149 -9.11 -14.76 5.89
CA PHE A 149 -7.90 -13.95 5.78
C PHE A 149 -6.65 -14.84 5.83
N SER A 150 -5.64 -14.48 5.06
CA SER A 150 -4.32 -15.12 5.13
C SER A 150 -3.20 -14.10 4.97
N GLU A 151 -2.09 -14.33 5.67
CA GLU A 151 -0.81 -13.68 5.38
C GLU A 151 -0.22 -14.38 4.17
N SER A 152 0.02 -13.63 3.09
CA SER A 152 0.40 -14.21 1.81
C SER A 152 1.53 -13.44 1.14
N ILE A 153 2.09 -14.04 0.09
CA ILE A 153 3.04 -13.41 -0.82
C ILE A 153 2.39 -13.40 -2.20
N ILE A 154 2.30 -12.24 -2.82
CA ILE A 154 1.83 -12.11 -4.21
C ILE A 154 2.92 -11.54 -5.11
N CYS A 155 2.69 -11.66 -6.42
CA CYS A 155 3.40 -10.94 -7.46
C CYS A 155 2.33 -10.32 -8.37
N SER A 156 2.14 -9.00 -8.30
CA SER A 156 1.18 -8.32 -9.19
C SER A 156 1.63 -8.47 -10.64
N HIS A 157 0.68 -8.82 -11.53
CA HIS A 157 1.00 -9.06 -12.94
C HIS A 157 0.94 -7.79 -13.79
N LYS A 158 0.02 -6.88 -13.49
CA LYS A 158 -0.21 -5.65 -14.25
C LYS A 158 -0.78 -4.55 -13.36
N LEU A 159 -0.45 -3.33 -13.72
CA LEU A 159 -1.17 -2.13 -13.35
C LEU A 159 -2.26 -1.88 -14.42
N SER A 160 -3.52 -1.88 -14.01
CA SER A 160 -4.63 -1.39 -14.82
C SER A 160 -4.82 0.09 -14.54
N LEU A 161 -4.70 0.92 -15.57
CA LEU A 161 -4.88 2.36 -15.42
C LEU A 161 -6.36 2.71 -15.43
N ILE A 162 -6.80 3.46 -14.42
CA ILE A 162 -8.11 4.10 -14.45
C ILE A 162 -8.00 5.28 -15.42
N HIS A 163 -8.74 5.21 -16.50
CA HIS A 163 -8.98 6.37 -17.37
C HIS A 163 -10.19 7.12 -16.82
N ILE A 164 -9.92 8.22 -16.13
CA ILE A 164 -10.95 9.19 -15.73
C ILE A 164 -11.09 10.22 -16.83
#